data_3e6dd2543f9bacb8f0cb87592d70dd1d
#
_entry.id   3e6dd2543f9bacb8f0cb87592d70dd1d
#
_cell.length_a   1.000
_cell.length_b   1.000
_cell.length_c   1.000
_cell.angle_alpha   90.00
_cell.angle_beta   90.00
_cell.angle_gamma   90.00
#
_symmetry.space_group_name_H-M   'P 1'
#
loop_
_entity.id
_entity.type
_entity.pdbx_description
1 polymer ?
#
loop_
_entity_poly.entity_id
_entity_poly.type
_entity_poly.pdbx_seq_one_letter_code
_entity_poly.pdbx_strand_id
1 'polypeptide(L)'
;SPLTLRIPQLKEAEAAEKAALADLEKAKLNLERTIVKLPFQGIIREKRTGVGQFVGAGSILATAFSTEEVLIALPLTDTELSYLGLPLAYEEEKPFTGPKVKFLSSISNKTFEWEGRIVRTAGSIDPPTRLVYVYAEVINPYQQSPPLAIGMFVDAIIDGKTIKDGFLVPNSAINNNSNIYAIDKNDNLEIREIEVLGTENDYVIIKGEINEGERVVVSPLNNAKIGMGLKPILLDKNISG
;
A
#
# COMPACT_ATOMS: atom_id res chain seq x y z
N SER A 1 58.55 -44.69 23.32
CA SER A 1 57.72 -45.64 22.57
C SER A 1 57.57 -45.19 21.15
N PRO A 2 57.76 -46.01 20.09
CA PRO A 2 57.64 -45.59 18.67
C PRO A 2 56.26 -45.09 18.28
N LEU A 3 55.23 -45.44 19.05
CA LEU A 3 53.84 -44.99 18.85
C LEU A 3 53.60 -43.55 19.21
N THR A 4 54.32 -43.01 20.17
CA THR A 4 54.17 -41.62 20.66
C THR A 4 54.71 -40.58 19.65
N LEU A 5 55.68 -40.98 18.82
CA LEU A 5 56.31 -40.16 17.81
C LEU A 5 55.43 -40.01 16.52
N ARG A 6 54.49 -40.94 16.28
CA ARG A 6 53.61 -40.88 15.10
C ARG A 6 52.35 -40.04 15.33
N ILE A 7 51.94 -39.78 16.58
CA ILE A 7 50.76 -38.96 16.87
C ILE A 7 50.91 -37.52 16.39
N PRO A 8 52.06 -36.82 16.63
CA PRO A 8 52.24 -35.48 16.06
C PRO A 8 52.23 -35.48 14.55
N GLN A 9 52.85 -36.45 13.88
CA GLN A 9 52.88 -36.57 12.41
C GLN A 9 51.49 -36.84 11.84
N LEU A 10 50.69 -37.67 12.51
CA LEU A 10 49.31 -37.92 12.12
C LEU A 10 48.47 -36.64 12.20
N LYS A 11 48.59 -35.89 13.33
CA LYS A 11 47.89 -34.60 13.49
C LYS A 11 48.33 -33.55 12.48
N GLU A 12 49.60 -33.51 12.13
CA GLU A 12 50.13 -32.64 11.08
C GLU A 12 49.56 -33.00 9.71
N ALA A 13 49.50 -34.30 9.39
CA ALA A 13 48.91 -34.78 8.14
C ALA A 13 47.36 -34.48 8.08
N GLU A 14 46.65 -34.70 9.16
CA GLU A 14 45.23 -34.35 9.29
C GLU A 14 44.99 -32.84 9.16
N ALA A 15 45.89 -32.03 9.74
CA ALA A 15 45.78 -30.56 9.57
C ALA A 15 46.08 -30.12 8.14
N ALA A 16 47.08 -30.75 7.49
CA ALA A 16 47.39 -30.49 6.08
C ALA A 16 46.25 -30.90 5.13
N GLU A 17 45.61 -32.05 5.39
CA GLU A 17 44.44 -32.49 4.66
C GLU A 17 43.28 -31.50 4.80
N LYS A 18 42.95 -31.07 6.00
CA LYS A 18 41.92 -30.07 6.25
C LYS A 18 42.22 -28.74 5.57
N ALA A 19 43.46 -28.29 5.60
CA ALA A 19 43.87 -27.08 4.89
C ALA A 19 43.70 -27.20 3.38
N ALA A 20 44.12 -28.33 2.79
CA ALA A 20 43.96 -28.59 1.38
C ALA A 20 42.50 -28.71 0.94
N LEU A 21 41.62 -29.29 1.75
CA LEU A 21 40.16 -29.32 1.54
C LEU A 21 39.55 -27.90 1.58
N ALA A 22 39.95 -27.08 2.55
CA ALA A 22 39.51 -25.69 2.63
C ALA A 22 39.95 -24.84 1.42
N ASP A 23 41.18 -25.05 0.95
CA ASP A 23 41.69 -24.40 -0.28
C ASP A 23 40.95 -24.86 -1.54
N LEU A 24 40.59 -26.15 -1.63
CA LEU A 24 39.76 -26.68 -2.72
C LEU A 24 38.36 -26.04 -2.69
N GLU A 25 37.71 -25.96 -1.55
CA GLU A 25 36.40 -25.33 -1.41
C GLU A 25 36.45 -23.85 -1.80
N LYS A 26 37.47 -23.11 -1.35
CA LYS A 26 37.71 -21.73 -1.73
C LYS A 26 37.91 -21.57 -3.26
N ALA A 27 38.66 -22.45 -3.88
CA ALA A 27 38.86 -22.42 -5.32
C ALA A 27 37.55 -22.70 -6.07
N LYS A 28 36.76 -23.68 -5.64
CA LYS A 28 35.42 -23.95 -6.18
C LYS A 28 34.48 -22.76 -6.08
N LEU A 29 34.41 -22.13 -4.90
CA LEU A 29 33.60 -20.93 -4.67
C LEU A 29 34.03 -19.77 -5.57
N ASN A 30 35.34 -19.58 -5.77
CA ASN A 30 35.87 -18.55 -6.65
C ASN A 30 35.47 -18.81 -8.12
N LEU A 31 35.53 -20.07 -8.54
CA LEU A 31 35.07 -20.47 -9.87
C LEU A 31 33.56 -20.24 -10.04
N GLU A 32 32.75 -20.61 -9.06
CA GLU A 32 31.31 -20.40 -9.10
C GLU A 32 30.96 -18.91 -9.21
N ARG A 33 31.70 -18.04 -8.50
CA ARG A 33 31.53 -16.58 -8.55
C ARG A 33 31.90 -15.94 -9.89
N THR A 34 32.60 -16.67 -10.80
CA THR A 34 32.83 -16.16 -12.15
C THR A 34 31.57 -16.19 -13.02
N ILE A 35 30.54 -16.93 -12.59
CA ILE A 35 29.24 -16.99 -13.26
C ILE A 35 28.23 -16.21 -12.42
N VAL A 36 27.91 -14.99 -12.85
CA VAL A 36 26.93 -14.15 -12.17
C VAL A 36 25.55 -14.45 -12.70
N LYS A 37 24.64 -14.85 -11.81
CA LYS A 37 23.24 -15.17 -12.13
C LYS A 37 22.32 -14.34 -11.24
N LEU A 38 21.16 -13.95 -11.79
CA LEU A 38 20.08 -13.39 -10.98
C LEU A 38 19.43 -14.52 -10.14
N PRO A 39 19.11 -14.29 -8.85
CA PRO A 39 18.43 -15.27 -8.00
C PRO A 39 16.92 -15.33 -8.25
N PHE A 40 16.39 -14.52 -9.18
CA PHE A 40 14.98 -14.40 -9.52
C PHE A 40 14.80 -14.24 -11.03
N GLN A 41 13.60 -14.45 -11.54
CA GLN A 41 13.25 -14.11 -12.91
C GLN A 41 13.13 -12.58 -13.05
N GLY A 42 13.81 -12.01 -14.05
CA GLY A 42 13.87 -10.57 -14.16
C GLY A 42 14.35 -10.06 -15.51
N ILE A 43 14.29 -8.74 -15.65
CA ILE A 43 14.76 -8.01 -16.82
C ILE A 43 15.96 -7.16 -16.44
N ILE A 44 17.01 -7.20 -17.28
CA ILE A 44 18.15 -6.31 -17.12
C ILE A 44 17.75 -4.92 -17.63
N ARG A 45 17.72 -3.95 -16.71
CA ARG A 45 17.41 -2.55 -17.03
C ARG A 45 18.61 -1.84 -17.68
N GLU A 46 19.79 -2.08 -17.14
CA GLU A 46 21.01 -1.39 -17.55
C GLU A 46 22.20 -2.32 -17.41
N LYS A 47 23.02 -2.39 -18.46
CA LYS A 47 24.32 -3.07 -18.44
C LYS A 47 25.41 -2.05 -18.23
N ARG A 48 26.23 -2.21 -17.18
CA ARG A 48 27.29 -1.27 -16.80
C ARG A 48 28.69 -1.72 -17.18
N THR A 49 28.85 -2.95 -17.68
CA THR A 49 30.14 -3.51 -18.06
C THR A 49 30.06 -4.13 -19.45
N GLY A 50 31.16 -4.04 -20.20
CA GLY A 50 31.30 -4.60 -21.54
C GLY A 50 32.18 -5.86 -21.57
N VAL A 51 32.12 -6.61 -22.67
CA VAL A 51 33.04 -7.71 -22.91
C VAL A 51 34.44 -7.16 -23.09
N GLY A 52 35.43 -7.79 -22.44
CA GLY A 52 36.82 -7.34 -22.43
C GLY A 52 37.15 -6.32 -21.36
N GLN A 53 36.17 -5.84 -20.61
CA GLN A 53 36.41 -4.92 -19.51
C GLN A 53 36.82 -5.69 -18.24
N PHE A 54 37.86 -5.21 -17.57
CA PHE A 54 38.24 -5.74 -16.26
C PHE A 54 37.22 -5.35 -15.19
N VAL A 55 36.79 -6.32 -14.39
CA VAL A 55 35.86 -6.13 -13.26
C VAL A 55 36.49 -6.72 -12.01
N GLY A 56 36.49 -5.95 -10.94
CA GLY A 56 36.95 -6.39 -9.63
C GLY A 56 35.81 -6.78 -8.70
N ALA A 57 36.16 -7.30 -7.52
CA ALA A 57 35.16 -7.55 -6.48
C ALA A 57 34.43 -6.24 -6.09
N GLY A 58 33.10 -6.28 -6.03
CA GLY A 58 32.27 -5.12 -5.74
C GLY A 58 31.89 -4.26 -6.96
N SER A 59 32.36 -4.60 -8.18
CA SER A 59 31.92 -3.89 -9.38
C SER A 59 30.47 -4.17 -9.72
N ILE A 60 29.72 -3.11 -10.04
CA ILE A 60 28.33 -3.25 -10.51
C ILE A 60 28.34 -3.64 -11.98
N LEU A 61 27.85 -4.83 -12.31
CA LEU A 61 27.84 -5.35 -13.67
C LEU A 61 26.60 -4.92 -14.45
N ALA A 62 25.45 -4.95 -13.80
CA ALA A 62 24.16 -4.60 -14.38
C ALA A 62 23.17 -4.21 -13.27
N THR A 63 22.10 -3.53 -13.65
CA THR A 63 20.91 -3.31 -12.81
C THR A 63 19.77 -4.12 -13.39
N ALA A 64 19.14 -4.95 -12.57
CA ALA A 64 18.02 -5.78 -12.94
C ALA A 64 16.87 -5.61 -11.93
N PHE A 65 15.68 -5.96 -12.35
CA PHE A 65 14.49 -5.98 -11.51
C PHE A 65 13.69 -7.28 -11.73
N SER A 66 12.95 -7.69 -10.70
CA SER A 66 12.07 -8.86 -10.75
C SER A 66 10.88 -8.62 -11.68
N THR A 67 10.45 -9.68 -12.37
CA THR A 67 9.20 -9.71 -13.13
C THR A 67 8.13 -10.55 -12.46
N GLU A 68 8.45 -11.16 -11.31
CA GLU A 68 7.53 -12.02 -10.57
C GLU A 68 6.54 -11.19 -9.74
N GLU A 69 7.02 -10.10 -9.15
CA GLU A 69 6.22 -9.20 -8.31
C GLU A 69 6.73 -7.76 -8.39
N VAL A 70 5.84 -6.83 -8.15
CA VAL A 70 6.16 -5.41 -7.96
C VAL A 70 5.47 -4.88 -6.71
N LEU A 71 6.19 -4.09 -5.92
CA LEU A 71 5.65 -3.37 -4.78
C LEU A 71 5.38 -1.92 -5.17
N ILE A 72 4.16 -1.47 -4.93
CA ILE A 72 3.72 -0.10 -5.17
C ILE A 72 3.55 0.58 -3.83
N ALA A 73 4.28 1.68 -3.62
CA ALA A 73 4.16 2.48 -2.42
C ALA A 73 2.99 3.48 -2.58
N LEU A 74 2.01 3.39 -1.71
CA LEU A 74 0.82 4.24 -1.67
C LEU A 74 0.92 5.16 -0.46
N PRO A 75 1.00 6.48 -0.66
CA PRO A 75 0.97 7.43 0.43
C PRO A 75 -0.49 7.62 0.90
N LEU A 76 -0.76 7.34 2.16
CA LEU A 76 -2.07 7.50 2.79
C LEU A 76 -1.97 8.48 3.96
N THR A 77 -3.02 9.21 4.19
CA THR A 77 -3.21 9.97 5.42
C THR A 77 -3.56 9.02 6.59
N ASP A 78 -3.41 9.48 7.81
CA ASP A 78 -3.83 8.74 9.02
C ASP A 78 -5.33 8.42 9.01
N THR A 79 -6.14 9.32 8.48
CA THR A 79 -7.59 9.16 8.31
C THR A 79 -7.90 8.04 7.32
N GLU A 80 -7.29 8.04 6.13
CA GLU A 80 -7.45 6.99 5.12
C GLU A 80 -6.99 5.62 5.63
N LEU A 81 -5.88 5.60 6.39
CA LEU A 81 -5.39 4.38 7.01
C LEU A 81 -6.42 3.79 8.00
N SER A 82 -7.09 4.66 8.79
CA SER A 82 -8.16 4.27 9.70
C SER A 82 -9.35 3.65 8.98
N TYR A 83 -9.76 4.23 7.84
CA TYR A 83 -10.86 3.70 7.02
C TYR A 83 -10.55 2.33 6.43
N LEU A 84 -9.30 2.07 6.11
CA LEU A 84 -8.86 0.76 5.64
C LEU A 84 -8.72 -0.25 6.80
N GLY A 85 -8.64 0.25 8.05
CA GLY A 85 -8.40 -0.58 9.22
C GLY A 85 -7.05 -1.25 9.24
N LEU A 86 -6.07 -0.58 8.64
CA LEU A 86 -4.71 -1.06 8.61
C LEU A 86 -3.98 -0.64 9.90
N PRO A 87 -3.23 -1.54 10.53
CA PRO A 87 -2.39 -1.17 11.66
C PRO A 87 -1.20 -0.34 11.20
N LEU A 88 -0.76 0.61 12.03
CA LEU A 88 0.47 1.37 11.79
C LEU A 88 1.73 0.51 11.80
N ALA A 89 1.73 -0.55 12.60
CA ALA A 89 2.82 -1.51 12.67
C ALA A 89 2.27 -2.94 12.68
N TYR A 90 3.00 -3.86 12.07
CA TYR A 90 2.67 -5.28 12.08
C TYR A 90 3.47 -6.01 13.16
N GLU A 91 2.79 -6.96 13.83
CA GLU A 91 3.46 -8.00 14.58
C GLU A 91 3.96 -9.04 13.58
N GLU A 92 5.25 -9.34 13.61
CA GLU A 92 5.92 -10.27 12.67
C GLU A 92 5.34 -11.70 12.67
N GLU A 93 4.57 -12.07 13.70
CA GLU A 93 4.08 -13.44 13.89
C GLU A 93 2.85 -13.82 13.08
N LYS A 94 2.18 -12.88 12.40
CA LYS A 94 0.97 -13.17 11.62
C LYS A 94 1.09 -12.66 10.20
N PRO A 95 0.95 -13.54 9.19
CA PRO A 95 0.90 -13.10 7.80
C PRO A 95 -0.29 -12.14 7.65
N PHE A 96 0.01 -10.89 7.37
CA PHE A 96 -1.00 -9.87 7.13
C PHE A 96 -1.50 -9.98 5.70
N THR A 97 -2.82 -10.08 5.56
CA THR A 97 -3.50 -10.02 4.28
C THR A 97 -4.38 -8.78 4.27
N GLY A 98 -3.89 -7.70 3.69
CA GLY A 98 -4.61 -6.45 3.57
C GLY A 98 -5.71 -6.47 2.51
N PRO A 99 -6.43 -5.35 2.35
CA PRO A 99 -7.46 -5.20 1.33
C PRO A 99 -6.89 -5.31 -0.08
N LYS A 100 -7.77 -5.64 -1.02
CA LYS A 100 -7.46 -5.61 -2.45
C LYS A 100 -7.29 -4.18 -2.92
N VAL A 101 -6.45 -4.01 -3.92
CA VAL A 101 -6.19 -2.73 -4.58
C VAL A 101 -6.32 -2.94 -6.08
N LYS A 102 -7.05 -2.05 -6.73
CA LYS A 102 -7.11 -1.94 -8.18
C LYS A 102 -6.25 -0.77 -8.60
N PHE A 103 -5.31 -1.03 -9.47
CA PHE A 103 -4.43 -0.03 -10.04
C PHE A 103 -4.91 0.33 -11.43
N LEU A 104 -5.15 1.60 -11.67
CA LEU A 104 -5.59 2.13 -12.96
C LEU A 104 -4.50 3.00 -13.56
N SER A 105 -4.29 2.89 -14.87
CA SER A 105 -3.46 3.84 -15.61
C SER A 105 -4.00 4.03 -17.01
N SER A 106 -3.99 5.27 -17.48
CA SER A 106 -4.42 5.62 -18.84
C SER A 106 -3.21 5.69 -19.77
N ILE A 107 -3.20 4.81 -20.77
CA ILE A 107 -2.17 4.76 -21.81
C ILE A 107 -2.86 4.94 -23.16
N SER A 108 -2.49 5.97 -23.92
CA SER A 108 -3.06 6.24 -25.24
C SER A 108 -4.60 6.29 -25.27
N ASN A 109 -5.22 7.00 -24.31
CA ASN A 109 -6.68 7.13 -24.13
C ASN A 109 -7.41 5.80 -23.82
N LYS A 110 -6.71 4.77 -23.38
CA LYS A 110 -7.30 3.54 -22.88
C LYS A 110 -6.90 3.36 -21.42
N THR A 111 -7.86 3.04 -20.58
CA THR A 111 -7.62 2.73 -19.18
C THR A 111 -7.33 1.23 -19.04
N PHE A 112 -6.26 0.91 -18.38
CA PHE A 112 -5.85 -0.45 -18.04
C PHE A 112 -5.92 -0.62 -16.54
N GLU A 113 -6.20 -1.85 -16.11
CA GLU A 113 -6.40 -2.21 -14.72
C GLU A 113 -5.50 -3.39 -14.34
N TRP A 114 -4.88 -3.31 -13.15
CA TRP A 114 -4.12 -4.39 -12.53
C TRP A 114 -4.61 -4.58 -11.11
N GLU A 115 -4.70 -5.82 -10.69
CA GLU A 115 -5.09 -6.16 -9.33
C GLU A 115 -3.87 -6.40 -8.45
N GLY A 116 -3.94 -5.90 -7.24
CA GLY A 116 -2.94 -6.11 -6.22
C GLY A 116 -3.56 -6.22 -4.83
N ARG A 117 -2.71 -6.31 -3.82
CA ARG A 117 -3.13 -6.40 -2.42
C ARG A 117 -2.14 -5.70 -1.51
N ILE A 118 -2.63 -5.02 -0.49
CA ILE A 118 -1.78 -4.44 0.54
C ILE A 118 -1.15 -5.57 1.35
N VAL A 119 0.19 -5.54 1.43
CA VAL A 119 0.98 -6.58 2.12
C VAL A 119 1.65 -6.05 3.38
N ARG A 120 1.90 -4.75 3.46
CA ARG A 120 2.49 -4.13 4.67
C ARG A 120 2.32 -2.61 4.68
N THR A 121 2.47 -2.02 5.87
CA THR A 121 2.67 -0.58 6.08
C THR A 121 4.15 -0.28 6.37
N ALA A 122 4.57 0.96 6.19
CA ALA A 122 5.94 1.37 6.49
C ALA A 122 6.27 1.35 8.00
N GLY A 123 5.25 1.32 8.87
CA GLY A 123 5.43 1.39 10.32
C GLY A 123 5.90 2.76 10.84
N SER A 124 5.96 3.76 9.98
CA SER A 124 6.38 5.12 10.33
C SER A 124 5.61 6.15 9.53
N ILE A 125 5.44 7.33 10.13
CA ILE A 125 4.85 8.51 9.48
C ILE A 125 6.00 9.35 8.93
N ASP A 126 5.89 9.79 7.69
CA ASP A 126 6.82 10.75 7.09
C ASP A 126 6.58 12.13 7.74
N PRO A 127 7.55 12.71 8.50
CA PRO A 127 7.32 13.92 9.25
C PRO A 127 6.97 15.15 8.39
N PRO A 128 7.59 15.37 7.21
CA PRO A 128 7.27 16.51 6.35
C PRO A 128 5.87 16.47 5.77
N THR A 129 5.41 15.30 5.31
CA THR A 129 4.14 15.13 4.59
C THR A 129 3.00 14.64 5.47
N ARG A 130 3.30 14.09 6.65
CA ARG A 130 2.38 13.39 7.56
C ARG A 130 1.67 12.20 6.91
N LEU A 131 2.28 11.61 5.88
CA LEU A 131 1.75 10.45 5.19
C LEU A 131 2.34 9.16 5.74
N VAL A 132 1.54 8.11 5.74
CA VAL A 132 1.96 6.74 6.01
C VAL A 132 2.03 6.00 4.69
N TYR A 133 3.17 5.40 4.39
CA TYR A 133 3.29 4.59 3.19
C TYR A 133 2.78 3.17 3.46
N VAL A 134 1.86 2.72 2.64
CA VAL A 134 1.47 1.31 2.56
C VAL A 134 2.00 0.71 1.27
N TYR A 135 2.33 -0.56 1.29
CA TYR A 135 2.89 -1.25 0.14
C TYR A 135 1.90 -2.29 -0.35
N ALA A 136 1.50 -2.16 -1.59
CA ALA A 136 0.68 -3.14 -2.27
C ALA A 136 1.53 -3.93 -3.27
N GLU A 137 1.32 -5.23 -3.31
CA GLU A 137 1.98 -6.17 -4.19
C GLU A 137 1.09 -6.50 -5.38
N VAL A 138 1.67 -6.48 -6.56
CA VAL A 138 1.07 -7.00 -7.79
C VAL A 138 1.92 -8.17 -8.27
N ILE A 139 1.32 -9.34 -8.34
CA ILE A 139 1.99 -10.58 -8.77
C ILE A 139 1.94 -10.67 -10.29
N ASN A 140 3.05 -11.10 -10.91
CA ASN A 140 3.20 -11.26 -12.35
C ASN A 140 2.82 -10.01 -13.16
N PRO A 141 3.34 -8.82 -12.82
CA PRO A 141 2.95 -7.54 -13.45
C PRO A 141 3.21 -7.48 -14.95
N TYR A 142 4.08 -8.34 -15.45
CA TYR A 142 4.47 -8.40 -16.87
C TYR A 142 3.68 -9.45 -17.69
N GLN A 143 2.79 -10.22 -17.08
CA GLN A 143 1.96 -11.20 -17.80
C GLN A 143 0.74 -10.58 -18.49
N GLN A 144 0.34 -9.38 -18.08
CA GLN A 144 -0.75 -8.64 -18.71
C GLN A 144 -0.25 -7.80 -19.88
N SER A 145 -1.14 -7.43 -20.78
CA SER A 145 -0.85 -6.53 -21.91
C SER A 145 -1.77 -5.30 -21.85
N PRO A 146 -1.21 -4.11 -21.59
CA PRO A 146 0.19 -3.80 -21.35
C PRO A 146 0.66 -4.25 -19.95
N PRO A 147 1.97 -4.49 -19.78
CA PRO A 147 2.53 -4.82 -18.48
C PRO A 147 2.49 -3.60 -17.55
N LEU A 148 2.38 -3.86 -16.26
CA LEU A 148 2.60 -2.85 -15.23
C LEU A 148 4.11 -2.61 -15.07
N ALA A 149 4.65 -1.68 -15.84
CA ALA A 149 6.07 -1.42 -15.89
C ALA A 149 6.54 -0.56 -14.71
N ILE A 150 7.76 -0.84 -14.22
CA ILE A 150 8.40 -0.02 -13.18
C ILE A 150 8.54 1.42 -13.65
N GLY A 151 8.09 2.37 -12.81
CA GLY A 151 8.10 3.80 -13.09
C GLY A 151 6.81 4.33 -13.73
N MET A 152 5.80 3.49 -13.93
CA MET A 152 4.47 3.96 -14.32
C MET A 152 3.79 4.68 -13.16
N PHE A 153 3.03 5.73 -13.49
CA PHE A 153 2.07 6.35 -12.57
C PHE A 153 0.76 5.59 -12.66
N VAL A 154 0.21 5.27 -11.51
CA VAL A 154 -1.04 4.55 -11.37
C VAL A 154 -1.91 5.20 -10.30
N ASP A 155 -3.20 5.23 -10.53
CA ASP A 155 -4.20 5.55 -9.52
C ASP A 155 -4.59 4.26 -8.81
N ALA A 156 -4.72 4.31 -7.48
CA ALA A 156 -5.07 3.15 -6.67
C ALA A 156 -6.47 3.29 -6.09
N ILE A 157 -7.32 2.31 -6.34
CA ILE A 157 -8.63 2.18 -5.70
C ILE A 157 -8.52 1.05 -4.68
N ILE A 158 -8.76 1.37 -3.42
CA ILE A 158 -8.61 0.44 -2.31
C ILE A 158 -9.99 0.20 -1.70
N ASP A 159 -10.38 -1.08 -1.58
CA ASP A 159 -11.63 -1.43 -0.91
C ASP A 159 -11.49 -1.15 0.59
N GLY A 160 -12.26 -0.17 1.09
CA GLY A 160 -12.31 0.19 2.50
C GLY A 160 -13.20 -0.75 3.32
N LYS A 161 -13.27 -0.49 4.63
CA LYS A 161 -14.21 -1.19 5.51
C LYS A 161 -15.66 -0.85 5.12
N THR A 162 -16.50 -1.85 5.08
CA THR A 162 -17.94 -1.63 4.97
C THR A 162 -18.45 -0.97 6.25
N ILE A 163 -18.98 0.23 6.13
CA ILE A 163 -19.62 0.96 7.22
C ILE A 163 -21.08 0.49 7.28
N LYS A 164 -21.46 -0.10 8.41
CA LYS A 164 -22.85 -0.45 8.68
C LYS A 164 -23.52 0.72 9.40
N ASP A 165 -24.78 0.97 9.09
CA ASP A 165 -25.61 2.01 9.71
C ASP A 165 -25.06 3.46 9.49
N GLY A 166 -24.39 3.66 8.37
CA GLY A 166 -23.94 4.99 7.92
C GLY A 166 -24.90 5.58 6.91
N PHE A 167 -25.06 6.90 6.94
CA PHE A 167 -25.84 7.66 5.97
C PHE A 167 -24.90 8.49 5.10
N LEU A 168 -25.12 8.46 3.79
CA LEU A 168 -24.37 9.26 2.85
C LEU A 168 -25.09 10.60 2.65
N VAL A 169 -24.46 11.69 3.05
CA VAL A 169 -25.00 13.06 2.93
C VAL A 169 -24.05 13.94 2.14
N PRO A 170 -24.55 14.95 1.39
CA PRO A 170 -23.67 15.93 0.76
C PRO A 170 -22.82 16.65 1.79
N ASN A 171 -21.55 16.93 1.47
CA ASN A 171 -20.64 17.66 2.37
C ASN A 171 -21.20 19.04 2.80
N SER A 172 -22.01 19.68 1.91
CA SER A 172 -22.70 20.93 2.21
C SER A 172 -23.76 20.82 3.32
N ALA A 173 -24.18 19.62 3.72
CA ALA A 173 -25.11 19.41 4.83
C ALA A 173 -24.43 19.42 6.19
N ILE A 174 -23.09 19.30 6.24
CA ILE A 174 -22.33 19.25 7.49
C ILE A 174 -22.08 20.65 8.02
N ASN A 175 -22.41 20.87 9.29
CA ASN A 175 -22.19 22.11 10.00
C ASN A 175 -21.22 21.90 11.16
N ASN A 176 -20.18 22.74 11.25
CA ASN A 176 -19.17 22.69 12.32
C ASN A 176 -18.53 21.30 12.53
N ASN A 177 -18.41 20.48 11.47
CA ASN A 177 -17.85 19.12 11.46
C ASN A 177 -18.52 18.10 12.40
N SER A 178 -19.60 18.45 13.09
CA SER A 178 -20.23 17.55 14.06
C SER A 178 -21.76 17.62 14.09
N ASN A 179 -22.37 18.47 13.29
CA ASN A 179 -23.82 18.66 13.29
C ASN A 179 -24.39 18.67 11.89
N ILE A 180 -25.63 18.19 11.76
CA ILE A 180 -26.47 18.40 10.59
C ILE A 180 -27.76 19.12 10.97
N TYR A 181 -28.31 19.81 10.00
CA TYR A 181 -29.61 20.44 10.11
C TYR A 181 -30.65 19.55 9.44
N ALA A 182 -31.51 18.94 10.24
CA ALA A 182 -32.66 18.16 9.78
C ALA A 182 -33.93 19.00 9.79
N ILE A 183 -34.93 18.58 9.02
CA ILE A 183 -36.22 19.24 8.94
C ILE A 183 -37.29 18.28 9.44
N ASP A 184 -38.04 18.68 10.49
CA ASP A 184 -39.13 17.87 11.03
C ASP A 184 -40.35 17.83 10.12
N LYS A 185 -41.40 17.09 10.50
CA LYS A 185 -42.66 16.96 9.74
C LYS A 185 -43.46 18.26 9.64
N ASN A 186 -43.15 19.27 10.50
CA ASN A 186 -43.82 20.56 10.54
C ASN A 186 -42.97 21.67 9.92
N ASP A 187 -41.92 21.29 9.15
CA ASP A 187 -40.98 22.18 8.53
C ASP A 187 -40.15 23.05 9.49
N ASN A 188 -39.91 22.56 10.71
CA ASN A 188 -39.05 23.23 11.66
C ASN A 188 -37.64 22.63 11.64
N LEU A 189 -36.65 23.47 11.96
CA LEU A 189 -35.25 23.12 12.03
C LEU A 189 -34.95 22.29 13.29
N GLU A 190 -34.34 21.15 13.11
CA GLU A 190 -33.71 20.36 14.17
C GLU A 190 -32.19 20.34 13.95
N ILE A 191 -31.43 20.45 15.01
CA ILE A 191 -29.97 20.32 15.01
C ILE A 191 -29.65 18.97 15.63
N ARG A 192 -28.98 18.11 14.86
CA ARG A 192 -28.60 16.76 15.31
C ARG A 192 -27.09 16.61 15.30
N GLU A 193 -26.56 16.05 16.37
CA GLU A 193 -25.16 15.67 16.45
C GLU A 193 -24.90 14.42 15.61
N ILE A 194 -23.79 14.45 14.89
CA ILE A 194 -23.35 13.35 14.03
C ILE A 194 -21.87 13.05 14.26
N GLU A 195 -21.50 11.82 13.99
CA GLU A 195 -20.13 11.37 13.85
C GLU A 195 -19.80 11.24 12.38
N VAL A 196 -18.75 11.89 11.93
CA VAL A 196 -18.23 11.73 10.57
C VAL A 196 -17.37 10.48 10.53
N LEU A 197 -17.78 9.49 9.73
CA LEU A 197 -17.10 8.20 9.58
C LEU A 197 -16.19 8.17 8.35
N GLY A 198 -16.45 8.99 7.35
CA GLY A 198 -15.68 9.04 6.12
C GLY A 198 -16.14 10.13 5.17
N THR A 199 -15.31 10.39 4.14
CA THR A 199 -15.64 11.32 3.07
C THR A 199 -15.40 10.63 1.74
N GLU A 200 -16.34 10.74 0.83
CA GLU A 200 -16.27 10.18 -0.52
C GLU A 200 -16.69 11.23 -1.54
N ASN A 201 -15.75 11.76 -2.30
CA ASN A 201 -15.96 12.86 -3.24
C ASN A 201 -16.64 14.07 -2.58
N ASP A 202 -17.85 14.42 -3.07
CA ASP A 202 -18.68 15.53 -2.55
C ASP A 202 -19.62 15.11 -1.40
N TYR A 203 -19.51 13.86 -0.93
CA TYR A 203 -20.36 13.28 0.10
C TYR A 203 -19.56 12.91 1.36
N VAL A 204 -20.27 12.87 2.48
CA VAL A 204 -19.74 12.48 3.79
C VAL A 204 -20.59 11.34 4.33
N ILE A 205 -19.92 10.30 4.80
CA ILE A 205 -20.57 9.19 5.52
C ILE A 205 -20.65 9.58 6.98
N ILE A 206 -21.86 9.66 7.49
CA ILE A 206 -22.14 10.06 8.88
C ILE A 206 -22.90 8.98 9.62
N LYS A 207 -22.76 8.97 10.94
CA LYS A 207 -23.57 8.18 11.87
C LYS A 207 -24.19 9.12 12.89
N GLY A 208 -25.45 8.87 13.25
CA GLY A 208 -26.19 9.69 14.22
C GLY A 208 -27.63 9.25 14.30
N GLU A 209 -28.44 10.00 15.05
CA GLU A 209 -29.89 9.80 15.14
C GLU A 209 -30.59 10.36 13.90
N ILE A 210 -30.41 9.68 12.78
CA ILE A 210 -30.98 10.02 11.48
C ILE A 210 -31.69 8.79 10.95
N ASN A 211 -32.81 9.01 10.24
CA ASN A 211 -33.54 7.94 9.59
C ASN A 211 -33.45 8.08 8.06
N GLU A 212 -33.56 6.96 7.39
CA GLU A 212 -33.61 6.96 5.93
C GLU A 212 -34.80 7.79 5.42
N GLY A 213 -34.56 8.64 4.42
CA GLY A 213 -35.57 9.53 3.86
C GLY A 213 -35.83 10.82 4.63
N GLU A 214 -35.09 11.10 5.70
CA GLU A 214 -35.16 12.40 6.38
C GLU A 214 -34.58 13.52 5.50
N ARG A 215 -35.20 14.70 5.61
CA ARG A 215 -34.78 15.89 4.88
C ARG A 215 -33.66 16.60 5.63
N VAL A 216 -32.55 16.83 4.95
CA VAL A 216 -31.41 17.57 5.49
C VAL A 216 -31.19 18.87 4.73
N VAL A 217 -30.77 19.91 5.42
CA VAL A 217 -30.53 21.23 4.83
C VAL A 217 -29.11 21.23 4.24
N VAL A 218 -29.00 21.52 2.96
CA VAL A 218 -27.72 21.60 2.24
C VAL A 218 -27.28 23.02 1.92
N SER A 219 -28.13 24.02 2.24
CA SER A 219 -27.84 25.43 2.02
C SER A 219 -27.42 26.11 3.34
N PRO A 220 -26.47 27.05 3.32
CA PRO A 220 -26.07 27.77 4.52
C PRO A 220 -27.25 28.49 5.17
N LEU A 221 -27.44 28.31 6.45
CA LEU A 221 -28.42 29.05 7.26
C LEU A 221 -27.73 30.05 8.15
N ASN A 222 -28.15 31.33 8.06
CA ASN A 222 -27.69 32.35 8.97
C ASN A 222 -28.51 32.30 10.27
N ASN A 223 -27.85 32.28 11.42
CA ASN A 223 -28.49 32.26 12.75
C ASN A 223 -29.49 31.11 12.96
N ALA A 224 -29.11 29.89 12.53
CA ALA A 224 -29.92 28.69 12.72
C ALA A 224 -30.25 28.48 14.21
N LYS A 225 -31.52 28.31 14.53
CA LYS A 225 -32.02 28.01 15.91
C LYS A 225 -32.98 26.84 15.82
N ILE A 226 -32.91 25.95 16.79
CA ILE A 226 -33.87 24.84 16.95
C ILE A 226 -35.29 25.36 16.94
N GLY A 227 -36.19 24.72 16.18
CA GLY A 227 -37.59 25.14 16.04
C GLY A 227 -37.84 26.30 15.08
N MET A 228 -36.81 26.76 14.35
CA MET A 228 -36.98 27.79 13.33
C MET A 228 -37.78 27.21 12.15
N GLY A 229 -38.89 27.86 11.79
CA GLY A 229 -39.69 27.49 10.63
C GLY A 229 -38.95 27.75 9.32
N LEU A 230 -38.90 26.74 8.45
CA LEU A 230 -38.24 26.78 7.17
C LEU A 230 -39.24 26.67 6.02
N LYS A 231 -38.85 27.11 4.84
CA LYS A 231 -39.55 26.83 3.57
C LYS A 231 -38.63 25.94 2.73
N PRO A 232 -38.71 24.61 2.85
CA PRO A 232 -37.83 23.71 2.13
C PRO A 232 -38.12 23.74 0.64
N ILE A 233 -37.07 23.83 -0.18
CA ILE A 233 -37.08 23.59 -1.61
C ILE A 233 -36.32 22.29 -1.82
N LEU A 234 -37.00 21.26 -2.29
CA LEU A 234 -36.39 19.97 -2.56
C LEU A 234 -35.42 20.08 -3.74
N LEU A 235 -34.18 19.69 -3.50
CA LEU A 235 -33.21 19.48 -4.55
C LEU A 235 -33.25 17.98 -4.89
N ASP A 236 -33.97 17.62 -5.96
CA ASP A 236 -33.94 16.25 -6.50
C ASP A 236 -32.54 15.99 -7.11
N LYS A 237 -31.61 15.54 -6.30
CA LYS A 237 -30.44 14.86 -6.78
C LYS A 237 -30.66 13.37 -6.54
N ASN A 238 -31.04 12.65 -7.60
CA ASN A 238 -30.94 11.20 -7.63
C ASN A 238 -29.48 10.83 -7.39
N ILE A 239 -29.20 10.36 -6.20
CA ILE A 239 -27.94 9.70 -5.83
C ILE A 239 -28.08 8.27 -6.37
N SER A 240 -27.78 8.09 -7.66
CA SER A 240 -27.60 6.76 -8.24
C SER A 240 -26.19 6.32 -7.88
N GLY A 241 -26.09 5.36 -6.97
CA GLY A 241 -24.86 4.68 -6.59
C GLY A 241 -24.24 3.83 -7.70
#